data_86e28c0e51e5bcb57cd13d1fa96990a5
#
_entry.id   86e28c0e51e5bcb57cd13d1fa96990a5
#
_cell.length_a   1.000
_cell.length_b   1.000
_cell.length_c   1.000
_cell.angle_alpha   90.00
_cell.angle_beta   90.00
_cell.angle_gamma   90.00
#
_symmetry.space_group_name_H-M   'P 1'
#
loop_
_entity.id
_entity.type
_entity.pdbx_description
1 polymer ?
#
loop_
_entity_poly.entity_id
_entity_poly.type
_entity_poly.pdbx_seq_one_letter_code
_entity_poly.pdbx_strand_id
1 'polypeptide(L)'
;CVSTDSFWPGQERYDSFSGYVRKALQGTMADYQHMGCTNFEMENATLFTLASLMGLRAGSVCGVVAQRTESEVIAPKETYELAEQRFQQVAKRALEMLMGHFLITL
;
A
#
# COMPACT_ATOMS: atom_id res chain seq x y z
N CYS A 1 0.68 -0.36 7.56
CA CYS A 1 0.20 0.23 6.31
C CYS A 1 -0.50 1.54 6.59
N VAL A 2 -0.28 2.53 5.76
CA VAL A 2 -0.93 3.85 5.81
C VAL A 2 -1.67 4.07 4.51
N SER A 3 -2.99 4.27 4.59
CA SER A 3 -3.81 4.61 3.44
C SER A 3 -3.90 6.13 3.33
N THR A 4 -3.49 6.69 2.19
CA THR A 4 -3.47 8.14 1.96
C THR A 4 -4.43 8.53 0.85
N ASP A 5 -4.95 9.76 0.91
CA ASP A 5 -5.89 10.30 -0.08
C ASP A 5 -5.21 10.82 -1.35
N SER A 6 -3.88 10.98 -1.32
CA SER A 6 -3.13 11.54 -2.42
C SER A 6 -1.67 11.10 -2.43
N PHE A 7 -1.10 11.01 -3.64
CA PHE A 7 0.24 10.50 -3.86
C PHE A 7 1.33 11.46 -3.35
N TRP A 8 1.33 12.71 -3.80
CA TRP A 8 2.38 13.65 -3.40
C TRP A 8 2.16 14.21 -1.98
N PRO A 9 1.10 14.97 -1.71
CA PRO A 9 0.99 15.59 -0.39
C PRO A 9 0.67 14.57 0.71
N GLY A 10 -0.21 13.59 0.46
CA GLY A 10 -0.62 12.62 1.47
C GLY A 10 0.48 11.66 1.90
N GLN A 11 1.45 11.41 1.02
CA GLN A 11 2.60 10.55 1.32
C GLN A 11 3.86 11.36 1.68
N GLU A 12 3.75 12.65 1.93
CA GLU A 12 4.90 13.53 2.21
C GLU A 12 6.00 13.46 1.13
N ARG A 13 5.60 13.53 -0.15
CA ARG A 13 6.55 13.51 -1.27
C ARG A 13 6.88 14.91 -1.74
N TYR A 14 8.17 15.18 -1.86
CA TYR A 14 8.70 16.49 -2.28
C TYR A 14 9.08 16.54 -3.76
N ASP A 15 8.92 15.46 -4.49
CA ASP A 15 9.23 15.31 -5.92
C ASP A 15 8.10 15.79 -6.86
N SER A 16 7.13 16.54 -6.34
CA SER A 16 6.10 17.21 -7.12
C SER A 16 6.63 18.46 -7.82
N PHE A 17 5.90 19.00 -8.81
CA PHE A 17 6.27 20.23 -9.50
C PHE A 17 6.52 21.42 -8.55
N SER A 18 5.73 21.58 -7.50
CA SER A 18 5.91 22.63 -6.51
C SER A 18 7.01 22.36 -5.48
N GLY A 19 7.39 21.09 -5.29
CA GLY A 19 8.31 20.67 -4.24
C GLY A 19 7.80 20.96 -2.82
N TYR A 20 6.52 21.28 -2.66
CA TYR A 20 5.94 21.70 -1.38
C TYR A 20 4.98 20.69 -0.81
N VAL A 21 5.17 20.35 0.45
CA VAL A 21 4.23 19.55 1.26
C VAL A 21 3.65 20.45 2.35
N ARG A 22 2.33 20.38 2.55
CA ARG A 22 1.63 21.16 3.59
C ARG A 22 2.28 20.93 4.96
N LYS A 23 2.41 22.00 5.76
CA LYS A 23 3.02 21.94 7.10
C LYS A 23 2.44 20.84 8.00
N ALA A 24 1.13 20.62 7.92
CA ALA A 24 0.45 19.59 8.71
C ALA A 24 0.81 18.15 8.31
N LEU A 25 1.47 17.95 7.16
CA LEU A 25 1.90 16.65 6.64
C LEU A 25 3.42 16.48 6.63
N GLN A 26 4.16 17.53 6.99
CA GLN A 26 5.62 17.47 7.10
C GLN A 26 6.02 16.70 8.36
N GLY A 27 6.92 15.72 8.22
CA GLY A 27 7.36 14.83 9.28
C GLY A 27 6.50 13.58 9.46
N THR A 28 5.36 13.47 8.79
CA THR A 28 4.45 12.32 8.94
C THR A 28 5.09 11.00 8.51
N MET A 29 5.99 11.00 7.53
CA MET A 29 6.72 9.79 7.14
C MET A 29 7.56 9.24 8.27
N ALA A 30 8.31 10.10 8.98
CA ALA A 30 9.11 9.71 10.12
C ALA A 30 8.22 9.21 11.29
N ASP A 31 7.10 9.88 11.55
CA ASP A 31 6.15 9.47 12.57
C ASP A 31 5.58 8.08 12.28
N TYR A 32 5.16 7.82 11.04
CA TYR A 32 4.66 6.50 10.66
C TYR A 32 5.73 5.40 10.74
N GLN A 33 6.99 5.71 10.43
CA GLN A 33 8.09 4.78 10.65
C GLN A 33 8.26 4.43 12.13
N HIS A 34 8.23 5.43 13.02
CA HIS A 34 8.30 5.22 14.47
C HIS A 34 7.10 4.41 15.00
N MET A 35 5.93 4.54 14.39
CA MET A 35 4.75 3.73 14.68
C MET A 35 4.83 2.30 14.12
N GLY A 36 5.88 1.94 13.40
CA GLY A 36 6.06 0.62 12.78
C GLY A 36 5.25 0.41 11.51
N CYS A 37 4.77 1.49 10.87
CA CYS A 37 4.13 1.39 9.56
C CYS A 37 5.19 1.08 8.48
N THR A 38 4.88 0.13 7.60
CA THR A 38 5.85 -0.43 6.65
C THR A 38 5.64 0.04 5.22
N ASN A 39 4.46 0.56 4.89
CA ASN A 39 4.14 0.99 3.53
C ASN A 39 3.03 2.02 3.49
N PHE A 40 3.01 2.80 2.42
CA PHE A 40 1.89 3.61 1.97
C PHE A 40 1.15 2.92 0.83
N GLU A 41 -0.16 3.14 0.77
CA GLU A 41 -1.04 2.80 -0.34
C GLU A 41 -2.23 3.79 -0.37
N MET A 42 -3.19 3.64 -1.27
CA MET A 42 -4.23 4.66 -1.46
C MET A 42 -5.65 4.09 -1.55
N GLU A 43 -5.83 2.79 -1.42
CA GLU A 43 -7.10 2.09 -1.67
C GLU A 43 -7.68 1.39 -0.45
N ASN A 44 -6.86 0.98 0.51
CA ASN A 44 -7.29 0.11 1.61
C ASN A 44 -8.32 0.75 2.53
N ALA A 45 -8.22 2.04 2.80
CA ALA A 45 -9.20 2.72 3.64
C ALA A 45 -10.61 2.63 3.03
N THR A 46 -10.72 2.85 1.72
CA THR A 46 -11.98 2.71 0.98
C THR A 46 -12.43 1.25 0.92
N LEU A 47 -11.53 0.34 0.55
CA LEU A 47 -11.82 -1.10 0.45
C LEU A 47 -12.38 -1.66 1.77
N PHE A 48 -11.70 -1.43 2.88
CA PHE A 48 -12.09 -1.99 4.17
C PHE A 48 -13.33 -1.34 4.74
N THR A 49 -13.51 -0.03 4.53
CA THR A 49 -14.72 0.68 4.95
C THR A 49 -15.94 0.15 4.20
N LEU A 50 -15.89 0.05 2.87
CA LEU A 50 -16.99 -0.46 2.07
C LEU A 50 -17.29 -1.94 2.37
N ALA A 51 -16.28 -2.78 2.47
CA ALA A 51 -16.47 -4.18 2.81
C ALA A 51 -17.16 -4.33 4.17
N SER A 52 -16.73 -3.57 5.18
CA SER A 52 -17.34 -3.57 6.50
C SER A 52 -18.82 -3.14 6.46
N LEU A 53 -19.14 -2.06 5.74
CA LEU A 53 -20.52 -1.58 5.58
C LEU A 53 -21.44 -2.60 4.87
N MET A 54 -20.87 -3.40 3.99
CA MET A 54 -21.58 -4.44 3.24
C MET A 54 -21.62 -5.79 3.97
N GLY A 55 -21.05 -5.91 5.16
CA GLY A 55 -20.92 -7.17 5.88
C GLY A 55 -19.98 -8.19 5.23
N LEU A 56 -19.05 -7.72 4.39
CA LEU A 56 -18.07 -8.53 3.69
C LEU A 56 -16.71 -8.50 4.40
N ARG A 57 -15.91 -9.54 4.17
CA ARG A 57 -14.52 -9.57 4.60
C ARG A 57 -13.62 -9.15 3.43
N ALA A 58 -12.62 -8.32 3.71
CA ALA A 58 -11.64 -7.87 2.74
C ALA A 58 -10.22 -8.02 3.30
N GLY A 59 -9.27 -8.24 2.41
CA GLY A 59 -7.85 -8.25 2.67
C GLY A 59 -7.10 -7.57 1.53
N SER A 60 -5.87 -7.14 1.80
CA SER A 60 -5.02 -6.49 0.81
C SER A 60 -3.61 -7.04 0.88
N VAL A 61 -2.97 -7.13 -0.27
CA VAL A 61 -1.56 -7.47 -0.43
C VAL A 61 -0.91 -6.40 -1.29
N CYS A 62 0.14 -5.76 -0.79
CA CYS A 62 0.81 -4.68 -1.49
C CYS A 62 2.19 -5.12 -1.99
N GLY A 63 2.51 -4.77 -3.24
CA GLY A 63 3.86 -4.87 -3.79
C GLY A 63 4.61 -3.56 -3.58
N VAL A 64 5.88 -3.62 -3.14
CA VAL A 64 6.71 -2.43 -2.97
C VAL A 64 7.29 -2.01 -4.32
N VAL A 65 6.97 -0.79 -4.75
CA VAL A 65 7.42 -0.20 -6.02
C VAL A 65 8.41 0.96 -5.84
N ALA A 66 8.53 1.48 -4.62
CA ALA A 66 9.48 2.53 -4.26
C ALA A 66 9.99 2.34 -2.82
N GLN A 67 11.30 2.34 -2.66
CA GLN A 67 11.96 2.24 -1.35
C GLN A 67 12.24 3.65 -0.84
N ARG A 68 11.24 4.29 -0.26
CA ARG A 68 11.28 5.73 0.07
C ARG A 68 12.28 6.12 1.18
N THR A 69 12.79 5.16 1.93
CA THR A 69 13.89 5.38 2.88
C THR A 69 15.25 5.61 2.19
N GLU A 70 15.36 5.24 0.92
CA GLU A 70 16.57 5.38 0.12
C GLU A 70 16.40 6.42 -0.99
N SER A 71 15.24 6.45 -1.63
CA SER A 71 14.97 7.30 -2.80
C SER A 71 13.48 7.56 -2.98
N GLU A 72 13.12 8.74 -3.48
CA GLU A 72 11.77 9.07 -3.95
C GLU A 72 11.43 8.43 -5.31
N VAL A 73 12.43 7.87 -5.98
CA VAL A 73 12.31 7.33 -7.34
C VAL A 73 11.55 6.00 -7.32
N ILE A 74 10.55 5.90 -8.18
CA ILE A 74 9.88 4.63 -8.48
C ILE A 74 10.86 3.72 -9.22
N ALA A 75 10.86 2.44 -8.88
CA ALA A 75 11.73 1.45 -9.50
C ALA A 75 11.65 1.47 -11.05
N PRO A 76 12.74 1.23 -11.77
CA PRO A 76 12.73 1.10 -13.22
C PRO A 76 11.69 0.07 -13.70
N LYS A 77 11.20 0.24 -14.93
CA LYS A 77 10.10 -0.55 -15.48
C LYS A 77 10.33 -2.06 -15.39
N GLU A 78 11.55 -2.52 -15.69
CA GLU A 78 11.90 -3.95 -15.64
C GLU A 78 11.82 -4.50 -14.20
N THR A 79 12.23 -3.72 -13.22
CA THR A 79 12.12 -4.07 -11.79
C THR A 79 10.66 -4.09 -11.35
N TYR A 80 9.86 -3.14 -11.87
CA TYR A 80 8.44 -3.07 -11.62
C TYR A 80 7.70 -4.29 -12.18
N GLU A 81 7.97 -4.68 -13.43
CA GLU A 81 7.37 -5.85 -14.06
C GLU A 81 7.70 -7.16 -13.33
N LEU A 82 8.93 -7.31 -12.85
CA LEU A 82 9.33 -8.46 -12.03
C LEU A 82 8.61 -8.46 -10.66
N ALA A 83 8.47 -7.29 -10.03
CA ALA A 83 7.75 -7.14 -8.79
C ALA A 83 6.25 -7.45 -8.97
N GLU A 84 5.66 -7.02 -10.08
CA GLU A 84 4.27 -7.32 -10.44
C GLU A 84 4.02 -8.82 -10.62
N GLN A 85 4.90 -9.52 -11.32
CA GLN A 85 4.80 -10.98 -11.47
C GLN A 85 4.87 -11.70 -10.11
N ARG A 86 5.78 -11.30 -9.23
CA ARG A 86 5.89 -11.86 -7.88
C ARG A 86 4.66 -11.54 -7.04
N PHE A 87 4.14 -10.33 -7.15
CA PHE A 87 2.93 -9.90 -6.49
C PHE A 87 1.73 -10.73 -6.90
N GLN A 88 1.53 -10.99 -8.21
CA GLN A 88 0.46 -11.84 -8.72
C GLN A 88 0.53 -13.26 -8.13
N GLN A 89 1.72 -13.84 -8.00
CA GLN A 89 1.90 -15.15 -7.37
C GLN A 89 1.52 -15.14 -5.88
N VAL A 90 1.89 -14.10 -5.13
CA VAL A 90 1.54 -13.96 -3.71
C VAL A 90 0.04 -13.75 -3.55
N ALA A 91 -0.57 -12.90 -4.36
CA ALA A 91 -2.01 -12.65 -4.35
C ALA A 91 -2.81 -13.93 -4.67
N LYS A 92 -2.37 -14.71 -5.66
CA LYS A 92 -2.96 -16.01 -5.98
C LYS A 92 -2.90 -16.98 -4.79
N ARG A 93 -1.74 -17.10 -4.14
CA ARG A 93 -1.59 -17.96 -2.95
C ARG A 93 -2.45 -17.50 -1.78
N ALA A 94 -2.54 -16.19 -1.54
CA ALA A 94 -3.41 -15.64 -0.51
C ALA A 94 -4.88 -15.98 -0.78
N LEU A 95 -5.33 -15.88 -2.03
CA LEU A 95 -6.68 -16.26 -2.44
C LEU A 95 -6.93 -17.77 -2.27
N GLU A 96 -5.98 -18.61 -2.68
CA GLU A 96 -6.06 -20.08 -2.50
C GLU A 96 -6.17 -20.47 -1.01
N MET A 97 -5.42 -19.82 -0.13
CA MET A 97 -5.51 -20.02 1.32
C MET A 97 -6.87 -19.60 1.88
N LEU A 98 -7.42 -18.47 1.44
CA LEU A 98 -8.74 -18.01 1.83
C LEU A 98 -9.84 -18.99 1.36
N MET A 99 -9.75 -19.48 0.14
CA MET A 99 -10.69 -20.48 -0.41
C MET A 99 -10.54 -21.83 0.28
N GLY A 100 -9.34 -22.29 0.56
CA GLY A 100 -9.06 -23.53 1.29
C GLY A 100 -9.65 -23.53 2.71
N HIS A 101 -9.64 -22.39 3.40
CA HIS A 101 -10.30 -22.24 4.70
C HIS A 101 -11.83 -22.36 4.62
N PHE A 102 -12.43 -21.98 3.51
CA PHE A 102 -13.87 -22.15 3.28
C PHE A 102 -14.28 -23.62 3.01
N LEU A 103 -13.40 -24.42 2.40
CA LEU A 103 -13.66 -25.83 2.10
C LEU A 103 -13.51 -26.74 3.33
N ILE A 104 -12.80 -26.31 4.37
CA ILE A 104 -12.63 -27.09 5.62
C ILE A 104 -13.79 -26.83 6.61
N THR A 105 -14.61 -25.83 6.38
CA THR A 105 -15.70 -25.44 7.30
C THR A 105 -17.09 -25.92 6.82
N LEU A 106 -17.16 -26.63 5.71
CA LEU A 106 -18.33 -27.36 5.21
C LEU A 106 -18.20 -28.84 5.51
#